data_dcc4bb6198ad5a2e67607c3072de9599
#
_entry.id   dcc4bb6198ad5a2e67607c3072de9599
#
_cell.length_a   1.000
_cell.length_b   1.000
_cell.length_c   1.000
_cell.angle_alpha   90.00
_cell.angle_beta   90.00
_cell.angle_gamma   90.00
#
_symmetry.space_group_name_H-M   'P 1'
#
loop_
_entity.id
_entity.type
_entity.pdbx_description
1 polymer ?
#
loop_
_entity_poly.entity_id
_entity_poly.type
_entity_poly.pdbx_seq_one_letter_code
_entity_poly.pdbx_strand_id
1 'polypeptide(L)'
;MNLFKKFYCRTYQTVFRIILPILPYREPVLLKSNTEIIDVLKKHKKTSVLLVTDRAIRNLQLTQSLEAEIQANDIKLTIYDGTVPNPTTDNVAAALQLYHTNQCDCIIAFGGGSAMDCAKATGARVAKPKKSLAKMKGILKVGKKIPLLIAIPTTAGTGSETTLAAVITDSTTRYKYAINDFPLIPSYAALIPELTLGLPPHITATTGMDALTHAVEAYIGRSTTKQTRAYAERAVKDIFANLLTAYQDGNNITARTKMLDAAYYAGVAFTQSYVGYVHAIAHSLGGKYNIPHGLANAVILPYVLRKYGRKIYRKLWRLGLAANLFDKNTPEEVGAKIFIQTIDDFNYAMGISTSIPEIQDKDIAELAKTAEHEANPLYPVPVLWTTKELIEIYQEVKNG
;
A
#
# COMPACT_ATOMS: atom_id res chain seq x y z
N MET A 1 -23.35 17.42 -3.80
CA MET A 1 -22.82 17.34 -5.19
C MET A 1 -23.96 17.52 -6.17
N ASN A 2 -23.79 18.35 -7.21
CA ASN A 2 -24.85 18.52 -8.22
C ASN A 2 -25.02 17.24 -9.05
N LEU A 3 -26.19 17.09 -9.70
CA LEU A 3 -26.57 15.88 -10.44
C LEU A 3 -25.58 15.56 -11.58
N PHE A 4 -25.09 16.59 -12.25
CA PHE A 4 -24.13 16.45 -13.38
C PHE A 4 -22.78 15.88 -12.91
N LYS A 5 -22.19 16.45 -11.84
CA LYS A 5 -20.92 15.95 -11.27
C LYS A 5 -21.08 14.50 -10.78
N LYS A 6 -22.23 14.19 -10.16
CA LYS A 6 -22.55 12.82 -9.72
C LYS A 6 -22.62 11.84 -10.89
N PHE A 7 -23.30 12.22 -11.94
CA PHE A 7 -23.43 11.42 -13.17
C PHE A 7 -22.03 11.20 -13.81
N TYR A 8 -21.24 12.26 -13.96
CA TYR A 8 -19.89 12.16 -14.49
C TYR A 8 -19.01 11.18 -13.69
N CYS A 9 -18.97 11.31 -12.35
CA CYS A 9 -18.18 10.41 -11.50
C CYS A 9 -18.66 8.95 -11.65
N ARG A 10 -19.96 8.69 -11.69
CA ARG A 10 -20.50 7.34 -11.82
C ARG A 10 -20.24 6.73 -13.19
N THR A 11 -20.33 7.53 -14.24
CA THR A 11 -19.98 7.09 -15.60
C THR A 11 -18.50 6.73 -15.67
N TYR A 12 -17.62 7.59 -15.18
CA TYR A 12 -16.17 7.32 -15.12
C TYR A 12 -15.88 5.99 -14.40
N GLN A 13 -16.42 5.80 -13.19
CA GLN A 13 -16.24 4.60 -12.39
C GLN A 13 -16.82 3.33 -13.08
N THR A 14 -17.90 3.47 -13.81
CA THR A 14 -18.51 2.36 -14.56
C THR A 14 -17.66 1.96 -15.78
N VAL A 15 -17.18 2.94 -16.53
CA VAL A 15 -16.26 2.70 -17.66
C VAL A 15 -14.98 2.04 -17.16
N PHE A 16 -14.40 2.56 -16.09
CA PHE A 16 -13.22 1.97 -15.48
C PHE A 16 -13.46 0.50 -15.06
N ARG A 17 -14.59 0.21 -14.39
CA ARG A 17 -14.97 -1.16 -14.02
C ARG A 17 -15.06 -2.11 -15.22
N ILE A 18 -15.58 -1.63 -16.36
CA ILE A 18 -15.71 -2.44 -17.59
C ILE A 18 -14.32 -2.72 -18.20
N ILE A 19 -13.40 -1.75 -18.14
CA ILE A 19 -12.06 -1.88 -18.70
C ILE A 19 -11.13 -2.69 -17.79
N LEU A 20 -11.38 -2.71 -16.49
CA LEU A 20 -10.51 -3.35 -15.48
C LEU A 20 -10.05 -4.78 -15.87
N PRO A 21 -10.91 -5.71 -16.35
CA PRO A 21 -10.49 -7.06 -16.68
C PRO A 21 -9.54 -7.17 -17.88
N ILE A 22 -9.45 -6.15 -18.71
CA ILE A 22 -8.60 -6.11 -19.92
C ILE A 22 -7.30 -5.31 -19.71
N LEU A 23 -7.15 -4.69 -18.56
CA LEU A 23 -5.91 -3.99 -18.22
C LEU A 23 -4.76 -4.99 -18.02
N PRO A 24 -3.53 -4.65 -18.43
CA PRO A 24 -2.38 -5.58 -18.42
C PRO A 24 -1.80 -5.72 -17.00
N TYR A 25 -2.65 -5.90 -15.99
CA TYR A 25 -2.22 -6.21 -14.64
C TYR A 25 -1.63 -7.63 -14.61
N ARG A 26 -0.51 -7.76 -13.92
CA ARG A 26 0.10 -9.07 -13.61
C ARG A 26 0.43 -9.13 -12.13
N GLU A 27 0.20 -10.27 -11.53
CA GLU A 27 0.69 -10.52 -10.18
C GLU A 27 2.20 -10.80 -10.22
N PRO A 28 2.97 -10.28 -9.27
CA PRO A 28 4.36 -10.71 -9.09
C PRO A 28 4.44 -12.21 -8.80
N VAL A 29 5.45 -12.87 -9.34
CA VAL A 29 5.74 -14.26 -8.98
C VAL A 29 6.27 -14.29 -7.56
N LEU A 30 5.67 -15.12 -6.70
CA LEU A 30 6.08 -15.24 -5.30
C LEU A 30 7.37 -16.05 -5.17
N LEU A 31 8.26 -15.55 -4.34
CA LEU A 31 9.46 -16.22 -3.87
C LEU A 31 9.42 -16.33 -2.35
N LYS A 32 10.08 -17.35 -1.79
CA LYS A 32 10.03 -17.62 -0.35
C LYS A 32 11.41 -17.67 0.32
N SER A 33 12.49 -17.50 -0.46
CA SER A 33 13.86 -17.58 0.05
C SER A 33 14.82 -16.73 -0.78
N ASN A 34 15.99 -16.43 -0.20
CA ASN A 34 17.08 -15.81 -0.95
C ASN A 34 17.58 -16.70 -2.08
N THR A 35 17.62 -18.02 -1.88
CA THR A 35 18.04 -18.99 -2.91
C THR A 35 17.15 -18.87 -4.14
N GLU A 36 15.83 -18.75 -3.99
CA GLU A 36 14.91 -18.53 -5.12
C GLU A 36 15.18 -17.19 -5.82
N ILE A 37 15.61 -16.15 -5.07
CA ILE A 37 16.03 -14.87 -5.68
C ILE A 37 17.26 -15.10 -6.57
N ILE A 38 18.26 -15.83 -6.08
CA ILE A 38 19.48 -16.18 -6.87
C ILE A 38 19.10 -16.97 -8.12
N ASP A 39 18.21 -17.94 -8.01
CA ASP A 39 17.73 -18.71 -9.16
C ASP A 39 17.07 -17.82 -10.22
N VAL A 40 16.27 -16.85 -9.78
CA VAL A 40 15.67 -15.83 -10.66
C VAL A 40 16.74 -15.00 -11.34
N LEU A 41 17.76 -14.51 -10.62
CA LEU A 41 18.85 -13.74 -11.20
C LEU A 41 19.59 -14.53 -12.26
N LYS A 42 19.94 -15.79 -11.98
CA LYS A 42 20.58 -16.72 -12.93
C LYS A 42 19.70 -17.00 -14.15
N LYS A 43 18.42 -17.33 -13.95
CA LYS A 43 17.44 -17.56 -15.02
C LYS A 43 17.36 -16.38 -15.99
N HIS A 44 17.43 -15.15 -15.46
CA HIS A 44 17.38 -13.92 -16.26
C HIS A 44 18.77 -13.43 -16.67
N LYS A 45 19.84 -14.23 -16.43
CA LYS A 45 21.23 -13.90 -16.76
C LYS A 45 21.65 -12.53 -16.23
N LYS A 46 21.28 -12.23 -14.95
CA LYS A 46 21.64 -10.99 -14.28
C LYS A 46 22.98 -11.13 -13.60
N THR A 47 23.86 -10.15 -13.85
CA THR A 47 25.25 -10.16 -13.39
C THR A 47 25.61 -9.01 -12.47
N SER A 48 24.74 -7.98 -12.40
CA SER A 48 24.98 -6.77 -11.59
C SER A 48 23.68 -6.22 -11.03
N VAL A 49 23.53 -6.29 -9.71
CA VAL A 49 22.32 -5.91 -8.97
C VAL A 49 22.50 -4.53 -8.35
N LEU A 50 21.51 -3.64 -8.50
CA LEU A 50 21.31 -2.51 -7.59
C LEU A 50 20.32 -2.93 -6.49
N LEU A 51 20.76 -2.99 -5.24
CA LEU A 51 19.91 -3.15 -4.07
C LEU A 51 19.55 -1.78 -3.51
N VAL A 52 18.26 -1.45 -3.50
CA VAL A 52 17.72 -0.19 -2.96
C VAL A 52 17.07 -0.46 -1.61
N THR A 53 17.54 0.21 -0.57
CA THR A 53 17.09 0.03 0.81
C THR A 53 17.21 1.35 1.59
N ASP A 54 17.12 1.29 2.90
CA ASP A 54 17.33 2.42 3.81
C ASP A 54 18.36 2.08 4.92
N ARG A 55 18.83 3.12 5.61
CA ARG A 55 19.85 2.97 6.65
C ARG A 55 19.37 2.16 7.86
N ALA A 56 18.08 2.22 8.20
CA ALA A 56 17.56 1.44 9.33
C ALA A 56 17.64 -0.07 9.05
N ILE A 57 17.24 -0.49 7.84
CA ILE A 57 17.37 -1.86 7.37
C ILE A 57 18.86 -2.32 7.38
N ARG A 58 19.77 -1.44 6.94
CA ARG A 58 21.22 -1.73 6.95
C ARG A 58 21.77 -1.88 8.36
N ASN A 59 21.40 -0.99 9.26
CA ASN A 59 21.82 -1.04 10.67
C ASN A 59 21.29 -2.30 11.38
N LEU A 60 20.13 -2.77 11.02
CA LEU A 60 19.54 -4.04 11.49
C LEU A 60 20.15 -5.27 10.82
N GLN A 61 21.07 -5.09 9.86
CA GLN A 61 21.76 -6.15 9.13
C GLN A 61 20.83 -7.12 8.37
N LEU A 62 19.60 -6.71 8.06
CA LEU A 62 18.59 -7.57 7.44
C LEU A 62 18.96 -8.00 6.00
N THR A 63 19.84 -7.25 5.33
CA THR A 63 20.28 -7.55 3.96
C THR A 63 21.46 -8.53 3.90
N GLN A 64 22.18 -8.79 5.01
CA GLN A 64 23.44 -9.52 5.01
C GLN A 64 23.36 -10.93 4.40
N SER A 65 22.31 -11.69 4.74
CA SER A 65 22.14 -13.04 4.20
C SER A 65 21.99 -13.02 2.67
N LEU A 66 21.20 -12.09 2.13
CA LEU A 66 21.05 -11.94 0.68
C LEU A 66 22.35 -11.46 0.02
N GLU A 67 23.07 -10.53 0.64
CA GLU A 67 24.36 -10.02 0.15
C GLU A 67 25.37 -11.17 0.00
N ALA A 68 25.47 -12.00 1.04
CA ALA A 68 26.37 -13.15 1.03
C ALA A 68 26.03 -14.15 -0.09
N GLU A 69 24.72 -14.45 -0.29
CA GLU A 69 24.31 -15.33 -1.37
C GLU A 69 24.54 -14.73 -2.77
N ILE A 70 24.32 -13.43 -2.96
CA ILE A 70 24.62 -12.74 -4.22
C ILE A 70 26.12 -12.82 -4.53
N GLN A 71 26.99 -12.54 -3.54
CA GLN A 71 28.45 -12.60 -3.70
C GLN A 71 28.96 -14.00 -3.94
N ALA A 72 28.42 -15.01 -3.23
CA ALA A 72 28.79 -16.41 -3.40
C ALA A 72 28.44 -16.98 -4.79
N ASN A 73 27.62 -16.27 -5.56
CA ASN A 73 27.23 -16.63 -6.93
C ASN A 73 27.86 -15.72 -8.00
N ASP A 74 28.95 -15.01 -7.68
CA ASP A 74 29.69 -14.13 -8.60
C ASP A 74 28.83 -13.04 -9.25
N ILE A 75 27.76 -12.61 -8.57
CA ILE A 75 26.91 -11.50 -9.01
C ILE A 75 27.38 -10.21 -8.33
N LYS A 76 27.67 -9.19 -9.15
CA LYS A 76 28.08 -7.88 -8.62
C LYS A 76 26.93 -7.21 -7.87
N LEU A 77 27.20 -6.75 -6.65
CA LEU A 77 26.23 -6.06 -5.81
C LEU A 77 26.63 -4.59 -5.60
N THR A 78 25.70 -3.69 -5.89
CA THR A 78 25.76 -2.27 -5.58
C THR A 78 24.62 -1.95 -4.64
N ILE A 79 24.89 -1.27 -3.52
CA ILE A 79 23.88 -0.95 -2.51
C ILE A 79 23.64 0.56 -2.49
N TYR A 80 22.37 0.95 -2.54
CA TYR A 80 21.89 2.28 -2.23
C TYR A 80 21.02 2.21 -0.98
N ASP A 81 21.49 2.78 0.12
CA ASP A 81 20.84 2.78 1.43
C ASP A 81 20.36 4.18 1.89
N GLY A 82 20.39 5.13 0.98
CA GLY A 82 20.02 6.51 1.26
C GLY A 82 18.52 6.83 1.18
N THR A 83 17.65 5.82 1.01
CA THR A 83 16.21 6.07 0.94
C THR A 83 15.68 6.60 2.27
N VAL A 84 14.89 7.67 2.22
CA VAL A 84 14.22 8.25 3.40
C VAL A 84 12.73 7.91 3.39
N PRO A 85 12.02 8.00 4.53
CA PRO A 85 10.56 7.97 4.53
C PRO A 85 10.00 9.03 3.58
N ASN A 86 9.02 8.66 2.74
CA ASN A 86 8.55 9.47 1.61
C ASN A 86 9.70 9.83 0.64
N PRO A 87 10.22 8.87 -0.15
CA PRO A 87 11.42 9.01 -0.94
C PRO A 87 11.36 10.22 -1.87
N THR A 88 12.50 10.90 -2.00
CA THR A 88 12.60 12.14 -2.75
C THR A 88 13.13 11.93 -4.17
N THR A 89 12.97 12.95 -5.02
CA THR A 89 13.59 12.95 -6.35
C THR A 89 15.11 12.83 -6.28
N ASP A 90 15.75 13.31 -5.19
CA ASP A 90 17.18 13.20 -4.99
C ASP A 90 17.61 11.77 -4.62
N ASN A 91 16.78 11.05 -3.82
CA ASN A 91 17.02 9.64 -3.56
C ASN A 91 17.01 8.83 -4.85
N VAL A 92 16.04 9.09 -5.73
CA VAL A 92 15.95 8.42 -7.03
C VAL A 92 17.14 8.79 -7.93
N ALA A 93 17.59 10.05 -7.92
CA ALA A 93 18.75 10.50 -8.70
C ALA A 93 20.05 9.82 -8.25
N ALA A 94 20.26 9.70 -6.93
CA ALA A 94 21.42 9.02 -6.37
C ALA A 94 21.43 7.51 -6.67
N ALA A 95 20.29 6.83 -6.49
CA ALA A 95 20.15 5.42 -6.86
C ALA A 95 20.37 5.18 -8.37
N LEU A 96 19.84 6.06 -9.23
CA LEU A 96 20.03 6.01 -10.68
C LEU A 96 21.49 6.20 -11.08
N GLN A 97 22.20 7.11 -10.42
CA GLN A 97 23.64 7.30 -10.63
C GLN A 97 24.41 6.02 -10.34
N LEU A 98 24.17 5.40 -9.18
CA LEU A 98 24.83 4.13 -8.83
C LEU A 98 24.48 3.01 -9.81
N TYR A 99 23.23 2.93 -10.28
CA TYR A 99 22.80 1.96 -11.29
C TYR A 99 23.66 2.06 -12.57
N HIS A 100 23.88 3.28 -13.07
CA HIS A 100 24.64 3.50 -14.30
C HIS A 100 26.15 3.35 -14.07
N THR A 101 26.72 3.95 -13.01
CA THR A 101 28.17 3.89 -12.73
C THR A 101 28.65 2.45 -12.55
N ASN A 102 27.81 1.59 -11.92
CA ASN A 102 28.16 0.21 -11.67
C ASN A 102 27.61 -0.76 -12.73
N GLN A 103 27.02 -0.25 -13.80
CA GLN A 103 26.46 -1.04 -14.90
C GLN A 103 25.47 -2.11 -14.42
N CYS A 104 24.62 -1.75 -13.45
CA CYS A 104 23.60 -2.68 -12.94
C CYS A 104 22.61 -3.03 -14.05
N ASP A 105 22.11 -4.27 -14.04
CA ASP A 105 21.18 -4.80 -15.06
C ASP A 105 19.84 -5.26 -14.48
N CYS A 106 19.69 -5.19 -13.14
CA CYS A 106 18.45 -5.42 -12.40
C CYS A 106 18.41 -4.61 -11.10
N ILE A 107 17.25 -4.58 -10.46
CA ILE A 107 17.01 -3.86 -9.22
C ILE A 107 16.35 -4.80 -8.19
N ILE A 108 16.85 -4.80 -6.98
CA ILE A 108 16.19 -5.41 -5.83
C ILE A 108 15.75 -4.25 -4.90
N ALA A 109 14.45 -4.19 -4.61
CA ALA A 109 13.88 -3.27 -3.63
C ALA A 109 13.74 -4.01 -2.30
N PHE A 110 14.52 -3.66 -1.29
CA PHE A 110 14.56 -4.33 0.00
C PHE A 110 14.13 -3.36 1.11
N GLY A 111 12.96 -3.57 1.70
CA GLY A 111 12.45 -2.69 2.76
C GLY A 111 10.93 -2.53 2.73
N GLY A 112 10.44 -1.45 3.33
CA GLY A 112 9.04 -1.05 3.28
C GLY A 112 8.69 -0.30 1.99
N GLY A 113 7.49 0.30 1.95
CA GLY A 113 6.97 1.03 0.78
C GLY A 113 7.91 2.09 0.23
N SER A 114 8.64 2.83 1.08
CA SER A 114 9.57 3.88 0.64
C SER A 114 10.73 3.33 -0.21
N ALA A 115 11.37 2.25 0.23
CA ALA A 115 12.44 1.60 -0.54
C ALA A 115 11.91 1.07 -1.88
N MET A 116 10.70 0.50 -1.89
CA MET A 116 10.06 0.00 -3.11
C MET A 116 9.72 1.13 -4.07
N ASP A 117 9.18 2.23 -3.58
CA ASP A 117 8.81 3.39 -4.41
C ASP A 117 10.06 4.05 -5.03
N CYS A 118 11.15 4.17 -4.26
CA CYS A 118 12.43 4.63 -4.75
C CYS A 118 12.97 3.72 -5.87
N ALA A 119 12.95 2.40 -5.66
CA ALA A 119 13.40 1.42 -6.63
C ALA A 119 12.57 1.43 -7.93
N LYS A 120 11.24 1.49 -7.82
CA LYS A 120 10.32 1.60 -8.96
C LYS A 120 10.57 2.88 -9.77
N ALA A 121 10.69 4.03 -9.09
CA ALA A 121 10.96 5.31 -9.72
C ALA A 121 12.36 5.33 -10.38
N THR A 122 13.36 4.70 -9.76
CA THR A 122 14.69 4.49 -10.36
C THR A 122 14.56 3.66 -11.64
N GLY A 123 13.84 2.54 -11.60
CA GLY A 123 13.56 1.71 -12.77
C GLY A 123 12.85 2.50 -13.90
N ALA A 124 11.88 3.36 -13.55
CA ALA A 124 11.21 4.23 -14.50
C ALA A 124 12.18 5.20 -15.19
N ARG A 125 13.12 5.77 -14.43
CA ARG A 125 14.18 6.65 -14.96
C ARG A 125 15.16 5.89 -15.85
N VAL A 126 15.55 4.68 -15.51
CA VAL A 126 16.36 3.82 -16.39
C VAL A 126 15.63 3.56 -17.70
N ALA A 127 14.34 3.22 -17.66
CA ALA A 127 13.55 2.95 -18.87
C ALA A 127 13.32 4.20 -19.74
N LYS A 128 13.25 5.38 -19.14
CA LYS A 128 12.96 6.67 -19.78
C LYS A 128 13.97 7.75 -19.38
N PRO A 129 15.25 7.65 -19.79
CA PRO A 129 16.34 8.52 -19.32
C PRO A 129 16.12 10.01 -19.65
N LYS A 130 15.41 10.32 -20.74
CA LYS A 130 15.13 11.70 -21.18
C LYS A 130 13.87 12.30 -20.52
N LYS A 131 13.09 11.50 -19.70
CA LYS A 131 11.85 11.97 -19.10
C LYS A 131 12.02 12.16 -17.58
N SER A 132 11.78 13.38 -17.07
CA SER A 132 11.84 13.64 -15.63
C SER A 132 10.71 12.93 -14.88
N LEU A 133 10.89 12.66 -13.57
CA LEU A 133 9.86 12.08 -12.72
C LEU A 133 8.59 12.93 -12.70
N ALA A 134 8.72 14.26 -12.64
CA ALA A 134 7.58 15.18 -12.70
C ALA A 134 6.75 15.01 -13.98
N LYS A 135 7.39 14.74 -15.13
CA LYS A 135 6.68 14.43 -16.38
C LYS A 135 6.04 13.03 -16.41
N MET A 136 6.42 12.16 -15.47
CA MET A 136 5.81 10.83 -15.30
C MET A 136 4.66 10.83 -14.27
N LYS A 137 4.45 11.92 -13.52
CA LYS A 137 3.36 12.08 -12.55
C LYS A 137 2.00 11.73 -13.18
N GLY A 138 1.21 10.93 -12.45
CA GLY A 138 -0.13 10.49 -12.84
C GLY A 138 -0.13 9.09 -13.44
N ILE A 139 -1.00 8.82 -14.41
CA ILE A 139 -1.34 7.47 -14.86
C ILE A 139 -0.77 7.22 -16.27
N LEU A 140 -0.17 6.01 -16.50
CA LEU A 140 0.27 5.48 -17.78
C LEU A 140 1.30 6.37 -18.52
N LYS A 141 2.22 6.99 -17.80
CA LYS A 141 3.20 7.91 -18.38
C LYS A 141 4.62 7.35 -18.46
N VAL A 142 4.91 6.19 -17.89
CA VAL A 142 6.18 5.47 -18.09
C VAL A 142 6.16 4.76 -19.44
N GLY A 143 5.17 3.90 -19.69
CA GLY A 143 4.90 3.30 -20.99
C GLY A 143 6.04 2.47 -21.57
N LYS A 144 7.01 2.02 -20.76
CA LYS A 144 8.15 1.20 -21.18
C LYS A 144 8.56 0.26 -20.06
N LYS A 145 8.91 -0.98 -20.40
CA LYS A 145 9.39 -1.98 -19.45
C LYS A 145 10.61 -1.45 -18.70
N ILE A 146 10.59 -1.53 -17.39
CA ILE A 146 11.70 -1.22 -16.49
C ILE A 146 12.65 -2.42 -16.39
N PRO A 147 13.88 -2.27 -15.86
CA PRO A 147 14.73 -3.40 -15.51
C PRO A 147 14.00 -4.45 -14.66
N LEU A 148 14.49 -5.68 -14.66
CA LEU A 148 13.99 -6.70 -13.73
C LEU A 148 13.96 -6.11 -12.33
N LEU A 149 12.79 -6.13 -11.70
CA LEU A 149 12.57 -5.65 -10.34
C LEU A 149 12.06 -6.81 -9.47
N ILE A 150 12.79 -7.08 -8.39
CA ILE A 150 12.41 -8.01 -7.33
C ILE A 150 12.13 -7.17 -6.09
N ALA A 151 10.96 -7.32 -5.49
CA ALA A 151 10.59 -6.63 -4.25
C ALA A 151 10.66 -7.58 -3.06
N ILE A 152 11.28 -7.14 -1.97
CA ILE A 152 11.46 -7.89 -0.72
C ILE A 152 10.90 -7.04 0.42
N PRO A 153 9.62 -7.21 0.79
CA PRO A 153 9.01 -6.44 1.86
C PRO A 153 9.56 -6.85 3.24
N THR A 154 9.85 -5.85 4.07
CA THR A 154 10.20 -6.03 5.48
C THR A 154 9.09 -5.60 6.41
N THR A 155 7.95 -5.15 5.88
CA THR A 155 6.74 -4.77 6.60
C THR A 155 5.53 -5.47 5.98
N ALA A 156 4.57 -5.84 6.80
CA ALA A 156 3.32 -6.46 6.37
C ALA A 156 2.18 -5.42 6.34
N GLY A 157 2.19 -4.54 5.33
CA GLY A 157 1.23 -3.43 5.30
C GLY A 157 0.95 -2.86 3.92
N THR A 158 1.90 -2.11 3.38
CA THR A 158 1.71 -1.30 2.18
C THR A 158 1.33 -2.06 0.92
N GLY A 159 1.68 -3.35 0.83
CA GLY A 159 1.48 -4.14 -0.39
C GLY A 159 2.22 -3.59 -1.62
N SER A 160 3.21 -2.69 -1.43
CA SER A 160 3.90 -2.02 -2.54
C SER A 160 4.58 -3.01 -3.48
N GLU A 161 4.92 -4.20 -3.00
CA GLU A 161 5.47 -5.31 -3.82
C GLU A 161 4.51 -5.77 -4.92
N THR A 162 3.21 -5.42 -4.84
CA THR A 162 2.19 -5.81 -5.82
C THR A 162 1.67 -4.65 -6.66
N THR A 163 2.05 -3.41 -6.31
CA THR A 163 1.40 -2.21 -6.87
C THR A 163 2.09 -1.67 -8.11
N LEU A 164 1.31 -1.00 -8.93
CA LEU A 164 1.75 -0.23 -10.09
C LEU A 164 2.19 1.21 -9.72
N ALA A 165 2.14 1.56 -8.43
CA ALA A 165 2.40 2.91 -7.94
C ALA A 165 3.83 3.06 -7.41
N ALA A 166 4.41 4.25 -7.61
CA ALA A 166 5.56 4.77 -6.89
C ALA A 166 5.25 6.20 -6.46
N VAL A 167 5.27 6.45 -5.15
CA VAL A 167 4.97 7.76 -4.57
C VAL A 167 6.27 8.46 -4.21
N ILE A 168 6.50 9.62 -4.83
CA ILE A 168 7.75 10.36 -4.72
C ILE A 168 7.47 11.80 -4.28
N THR A 169 8.34 12.34 -3.45
CA THR A 169 8.34 13.73 -3.03
C THR A 169 9.34 14.52 -3.87
N ASP A 170 8.90 15.58 -4.50
CA ASP A 170 9.80 16.52 -5.18
C ASP A 170 10.69 17.24 -4.15
N SER A 171 12.00 17.13 -4.29
CA SER A 171 12.97 17.69 -3.31
C SER A 171 12.90 19.21 -3.25
N THR A 172 12.54 19.87 -4.35
CA THR A 172 12.51 21.33 -4.46
C THR A 172 11.19 21.90 -3.93
N THR A 173 10.08 21.36 -4.43
CA THR A 173 8.74 21.89 -4.14
C THR A 173 8.09 21.26 -2.90
N ARG A 174 8.65 20.18 -2.37
CA ARG A 174 8.08 19.34 -1.31
C ARG A 174 6.73 18.72 -1.68
N TYR A 175 6.34 18.80 -2.93
CA TYR A 175 5.08 18.25 -3.42
C TYR A 175 5.21 16.73 -3.62
N LYS A 176 4.31 15.97 -2.95
CA LYS A 176 4.22 14.52 -3.04
C LYS A 176 3.28 14.12 -4.18
N TYR A 177 3.71 13.21 -5.05
CA TYR A 177 2.90 12.73 -6.17
C TYR A 177 3.17 11.25 -6.47
N ALA A 178 2.17 10.61 -7.06
CA ALA A 178 2.26 9.23 -7.52
C ALA A 178 2.58 9.15 -9.01
N ILE A 179 3.40 8.15 -9.36
CA ILE A 179 3.62 7.66 -10.72
C ILE A 179 2.96 6.30 -10.78
N ASN A 180 1.92 6.14 -11.60
CA ASN A 180 1.15 4.90 -11.69
C ASN A 180 1.25 4.33 -13.10
N ASP A 181 1.94 3.18 -13.25
CA ASP A 181 2.02 2.51 -14.55
C ASP A 181 2.31 1.01 -14.37
N PHE A 182 1.77 0.17 -15.22
CA PHE A 182 1.93 -1.28 -15.15
C PHE A 182 3.39 -1.77 -15.18
N PRO A 183 4.32 -1.14 -15.93
CA PRO A 183 5.74 -1.50 -15.86
C PRO A 183 6.37 -1.41 -14.48
N LEU A 184 5.79 -0.63 -13.55
CA LEU A 184 6.32 -0.47 -12.19
C LEU A 184 5.97 -1.64 -11.26
N ILE A 185 5.03 -2.51 -11.63
CA ILE A 185 4.73 -3.71 -10.86
C ILE A 185 5.99 -4.58 -10.84
N PRO A 186 6.50 -4.96 -9.65
CA PRO A 186 7.64 -5.86 -9.55
C PRO A 186 7.40 -7.17 -10.31
N SER A 187 8.44 -7.75 -10.88
CA SER A 187 8.33 -9.04 -11.57
C SER A 187 8.18 -10.17 -10.57
N TYR A 188 8.82 -10.02 -9.42
CA TYR A 188 8.84 -10.99 -8.33
C TYR A 188 8.66 -10.28 -7.00
N ALA A 189 8.00 -10.95 -6.06
CA ALA A 189 7.87 -10.52 -4.67
C ALA A 189 8.39 -11.66 -3.76
N ALA A 190 9.46 -11.41 -3.03
CA ALA A 190 10.02 -12.38 -2.09
C ALA A 190 9.46 -12.13 -0.70
N LEU A 191 8.50 -12.98 -0.29
CA LEU A 191 7.86 -12.92 1.02
C LEU A 191 8.64 -13.80 1.99
N ILE A 192 9.59 -13.20 2.70
CA ILE A 192 10.50 -13.86 3.67
C ILE A 192 10.10 -13.39 5.06
N PRO A 193 9.31 -14.18 5.83
CA PRO A 193 8.73 -13.74 7.10
C PRO A 193 9.77 -13.37 8.15
N GLU A 194 10.95 -14.00 8.12
CA GLU A 194 12.07 -13.72 9.02
C GLU A 194 12.50 -12.25 8.99
N LEU A 195 12.34 -11.57 7.85
CA LEU A 195 12.65 -10.15 7.68
C LEU A 195 11.65 -9.23 8.41
N THR A 196 10.55 -9.76 8.90
CA THR A 196 9.54 -9.03 9.68
C THR A 196 9.65 -9.28 11.18
N LEU A 197 10.51 -10.22 11.61
CA LEU A 197 10.80 -10.45 13.01
C LEU A 197 11.49 -9.21 13.61
N GLY A 198 11.17 -8.90 14.85
CA GLY A 198 11.76 -7.73 15.50
C GLY A 198 11.22 -6.37 15.03
N LEU A 199 10.23 -6.33 14.13
CA LEU A 199 9.51 -5.07 13.86
C LEU A 199 8.91 -4.54 15.17
N PRO A 200 9.09 -3.24 15.47
CA PRO A 200 8.47 -2.62 16.65
C PRO A 200 6.94 -2.84 16.65
N PRO A 201 6.33 -3.09 17.83
CA PRO A 201 4.89 -3.35 17.92
C PRO A 201 4.03 -2.27 17.26
N HIS A 202 4.36 -0.98 17.43
CA HIS A 202 3.62 0.12 16.82
C HIS A 202 3.68 0.11 15.28
N ILE A 203 4.80 -0.34 14.69
CA ILE A 203 4.92 -0.51 13.22
C ILE A 203 4.07 -1.71 12.78
N THR A 204 4.13 -2.83 13.52
CA THR A 204 3.29 -4.00 13.24
C THR A 204 1.80 -3.63 13.26
N ALA A 205 1.35 -2.88 14.29
CA ALA A 205 -0.03 -2.42 14.41
C ALA A 205 -0.45 -1.55 13.23
N THR A 206 0.28 -0.46 12.99
CA THR A 206 -0.11 0.53 11.98
C THR A 206 -0.03 -0.02 10.56
N THR A 207 0.97 -0.85 10.24
CA THR A 207 1.08 -1.48 8.93
C THR A 207 0.03 -2.58 8.73
N GLY A 208 -0.28 -3.37 9.77
CA GLY A 208 -1.35 -4.38 9.70
C GLY A 208 -2.73 -3.76 9.51
N MET A 209 -3.02 -2.65 10.17
CA MET A 209 -4.25 -1.90 9.98
C MET A 209 -4.32 -1.20 8.61
N ASP A 210 -3.18 -0.81 8.05
CA ASP A 210 -3.08 -0.33 6.66
C ASP A 210 -3.47 -1.43 5.66
N ALA A 211 -2.92 -2.64 5.83
CA ALA A 211 -3.32 -3.80 5.02
C ALA A 211 -4.81 -4.13 5.15
N LEU A 212 -5.37 -4.04 6.37
CA LEU A 212 -6.81 -4.20 6.58
C LEU A 212 -7.62 -3.15 5.82
N THR A 213 -7.19 -1.89 5.88
CA THR A 213 -7.83 -0.78 5.16
C THR A 213 -7.81 -1.01 3.66
N HIS A 214 -6.67 -1.42 3.09
CA HIS A 214 -6.55 -1.80 1.69
C HIS A 214 -7.55 -2.87 1.29
N ALA A 215 -7.63 -3.97 2.07
CA ALA A 215 -8.54 -5.08 1.78
C ALA A 215 -10.01 -4.65 1.87
N VAL A 216 -10.38 -3.89 2.91
CA VAL A 216 -11.75 -3.43 3.12
C VAL A 216 -12.17 -2.46 2.03
N GLU A 217 -11.38 -1.43 1.72
CA GLU A 217 -11.72 -0.45 0.67
C GLU A 217 -11.79 -1.09 -0.72
N ALA A 218 -10.86 -2.01 -1.04
CA ALA A 218 -10.91 -2.79 -2.26
C ALA A 218 -12.21 -3.59 -2.38
N TYR A 219 -12.69 -4.18 -1.27
CA TYR A 219 -13.89 -5.00 -1.24
C TYR A 219 -15.18 -4.18 -1.33
N ILE A 220 -15.28 -3.11 -0.55
CA ILE A 220 -16.50 -2.29 -0.52
C ILE A 220 -16.65 -1.41 -1.75
N GLY A 221 -15.57 -1.17 -2.49
CA GLY A 221 -15.55 -0.39 -3.72
C GLY A 221 -16.51 -0.94 -4.80
N ARG A 222 -16.71 -0.17 -5.88
CA ARG A 222 -17.60 -0.51 -6.99
C ARG A 222 -16.90 -1.21 -8.15
N SER A 223 -15.57 -1.14 -8.21
CA SER A 223 -14.74 -1.72 -9.28
C SER A 223 -14.03 -2.99 -8.79
N THR A 224 -14.82 -3.99 -8.34
CA THR A 224 -14.29 -5.27 -7.84
C THR A 224 -14.54 -6.38 -8.85
N THR A 225 -13.63 -7.35 -8.92
CA THR A 225 -13.80 -8.63 -9.62
C THR A 225 -14.09 -9.75 -8.62
N LYS A 226 -14.41 -10.97 -9.11
CA LYS A 226 -14.53 -12.15 -8.25
C LYS A 226 -13.19 -12.43 -7.53
N GLN A 227 -12.09 -12.30 -8.25
CA GLN A 227 -10.74 -12.56 -7.74
C GLN A 227 -10.32 -11.53 -6.69
N THR A 228 -10.48 -10.22 -6.96
CA THR A 228 -10.11 -9.19 -5.98
C THR A 228 -10.92 -9.27 -4.70
N ARG A 229 -12.20 -9.69 -4.78
CA ARG A 229 -12.99 -9.95 -3.58
C ARG A 229 -12.48 -11.15 -2.79
N ALA A 230 -12.14 -12.25 -3.46
CA ALA A 230 -11.58 -13.42 -2.78
C ALA A 230 -10.25 -13.10 -2.07
N TYR A 231 -9.38 -12.30 -2.71
CA TYR A 231 -8.14 -11.84 -2.09
C TYR A 231 -8.39 -10.93 -0.87
N ALA A 232 -9.33 -9.99 -0.98
CA ALA A 232 -9.70 -9.12 0.13
C ALA A 232 -10.30 -9.92 1.31
N GLU A 233 -11.19 -10.90 1.05
CA GLU A 233 -11.75 -11.78 2.06
C GLU A 233 -10.65 -12.59 2.77
N ARG A 234 -9.68 -13.12 2.00
CA ARG A 234 -8.53 -13.85 2.55
C ARG A 234 -7.66 -12.93 3.43
N ALA A 235 -7.34 -11.74 2.94
CA ALA A 235 -6.54 -10.77 3.68
C ALA A 235 -7.21 -10.38 5.01
N VAL A 236 -8.49 -10.04 4.98
CA VAL A 236 -9.27 -9.68 6.19
C VAL A 236 -9.27 -10.82 7.20
N LYS A 237 -9.52 -12.07 6.74
CA LYS A 237 -9.48 -13.25 7.59
C LYS A 237 -8.12 -13.44 8.27
N ASP A 238 -7.05 -13.41 7.48
CA ASP A 238 -5.70 -13.65 7.99
C ASP A 238 -5.25 -12.51 8.93
N ILE A 239 -5.63 -11.25 8.67
CA ILE A 239 -5.33 -10.10 9.53
C ILE A 239 -6.04 -10.23 10.88
N PHE A 240 -7.36 -10.43 10.90
CA PHE A 240 -8.08 -10.56 12.17
C PHE A 240 -7.64 -11.77 13.00
N ALA A 241 -7.19 -12.84 12.36
CA ALA A 241 -6.70 -14.01 13.07
C ALA A 241 -5.27 -13.85 13.63
N ASN A 242 -4.44 -12.97 13.08
CA ASN A 242 -3.00 -12.99 13.36
C ASN A 242 -2.40 -11.65 13.78
N LEU A 243 -3.05 -10.49 13.52
CA LEU A 243 -2.44 -9.18 13.76
C LEU A 243 -2.15 -8.94 15.24
N LEU A 244 -3.08 -9.25 16.14
CA LEU A 244 -2.86 -9.10 17.58
C LEU A 244 -1.75 -10.03 18.09
N THR A 245 -1.68 -11.25 17.60
CA THR A 245 -0.59 -12.18 17.93
C THR A 245 0.75 -11.64 17.45
N ALA A 246 0.84 -11.15 16.22
CA ALA A 246 2.08 -10.56 15.68
C ALA A 246 2.49 -9.25 16.40
N TYR A 247 1.51 -8.50 16.94
CA TYR A 247 1.73 -7.30 17.75
C TYR A 247 2.28 -7.64 19.13
N GLN A 248 1.67 -8.63 19.81
CA GLN A 248 2.03 -9.05 21.17
C GLN A 248 3.31 -9.87 21.23
N ASP A 249 3.52 -10.74 20.24
CA ASP A 249 4.71 -11.57 20.07
C ASP A 249 5.30 -11.35 18.66
N GLY A 250 6.22 -10.38 18.59
CA GLY A 250 6.91 -10.03 17.35
C GLY A 250 7.76 -11.16 16.75
N ASN A 251 8.07 -12.21 17.52
CA ASN A 251 8.85 -13.36 17.08
C ASN A 251 7.99 -14.54 16.63
N ASN A 252 6.67 -14.42 16.68
CA ASN A 252 5.77 -15.47 16.20
C ASN A 252 5.80 -15.58 14.67
N ILE A 253 6.67 -16.46 14.17
CA ILE A 253 6.90 -16.65 12.72
C ILE A 253 5.62 -17.03 11.96
N THR A 254 4.72 -17.79 12.58
CA THR A 254 3.45 -18.18 11.96
C THR A 254 2.55 -16.95 11.74
N ALA A 255 2.38 -16.11 12.77
CA ALA A 255 1.61 -14.88 12.66
C ALA A 255 2.27 -13.90 11.66
N ARG A 256 3.60 -13.75 11.68
CA ARG A 256 4.35 -12.92 10.72
C ARG A 256 4.15 -13.39 9.28
N THR A 257 4.22 -14.70 9.03
CA THR A 257 3.96 -15.28 7.70
C THR A 257 2.56 -14.94 7.22
N LYS A 258 1.54 -15.11 8.10
CA LYS A 258 0.16 -14.81 7.77
C LYS A 258 -0.08 -13.34 7.49
N MET A 259 0.53 -12.45 8.29
CA MET A 259 0.42 -11.01 8.07
C MET A 259 1.09 -10.58 6.76
N LEU A 260 2.25 -11.14 6.42
CA LEU A 260 2.95 -10.84 5.17
C LEU A 260 2.15 -11.32 3.94
N ASP A 261 1.62 -12.54 3.99
CA ASP A 261 0.72 -13.06 2.95
C ASP A 261 -0.55 -12.18 2.83
N ALA A 262 -1.15 -11.77 3.96
CA ALA A 262 -2.34 -10.93 3.97
C ALA A 262 -2.08 -9.54 3.34
N ALA A 263 -0.95 -8.91 3.65
CA ALA A 263 -0.54 -7.65 3.04
C ALA A 263 -0.37 -7.79 1.52
N TYR A 264 0.23 -8.89 1.04
CA TYR A 264 0.34 -9.19 -0.37
C TYR A 264 -1.05 -9.29 -1.03
N TYR A 265 -1.99 -10.10 -0.47
CA TYR A 265 -3.33 -10.26 -1.05
C TYR A 265 -4.15 -8.96 -1.00
N ALA A 266 -4.05 -8.18 0.08
CA ALA A 266 -4.63 -6.85 0.15
C ALA A 266 -4.07 -5.95 -0.94
N GLY A 267 -2.75 -6.00 -1.16
CA GLY A 267 -2.02 -5.28 -2.18
C GLY A 267 -2.51 -5.59 -3.59
N VAL A 268 -2.63 -6.88 -3.94
CA VAL A 268 -3.19 -7.33 -5.23
C VAL A 268 -4.63 -6.86 -5.40
N ALA A 269 -5.44 -6.96 -4.34
CA ALA A 269 -6.84 -6.57 -4.39
C ALA A 269 -7.01 -5.08 -4.67
N PHE A 270 -6.35 -4.20 -3.90
CA PHE A 270 -6.52 -2.76 -4.06
C PHE A 270 -5.84 -2.20 -5.32
N THR A 271 -4.73 -2.78 -5.77
CA THR A 271 -4.08 -2.35 -7.01
C THR A 271 -5.03 -2.44 -8.20
N GLN A 272 -5.90 -3.44 -8.22
CA GLN A 272 -6.91 -3.62 -9.26
C GLN A 272 -8.23 -2.91 -8.96
N SER A 273 -8.64 -2.85 -7.68
CA SER A 273 -9.95 -2.32 -7.28
C SER A 273 -9.92 -0.89 -6.78
N TYR A 274 -8.74 -0.30 -6.65
CA TYR A 274 -8.47 0.99 -6.02
C TYR A 274 -8.82 1.02 -4.52
N VAL A 275 -8.55 2.18 -3.93
CA VAL A 275 -8.85 2.54 -2.54
C VAL A 275 -10.07 3.47 -2.47
N GLY A 276 -10.35 4.08 -1.32
CA GLY A 276 -11.50 4.93 -1.12
C GLY A 276 -11.20 6.19 -0.31
N TYR A 277 -12.21 6.69 0.43
CA TYR A 277 -12.08 7.92 1.19
C TYR A 277 -11.17 7.79 2.42
N VAL A 278 -10.98 6.59 2.97
CA VAL A 278 -10.01 6.41 4.07
C VAL A 278 -8.63 6.86 3.60
N HIS A 279 -8.17 6.34 2.47
CA HIS A 279 -6.89 6.73 1.90
C HIS A 279 -6.84 8.20 1.44
N ALA A 280 -7.89 8.73 0.81
CA ALA A 280 -7.92 10.12 0.39
C ALA A 280 -7.77 11.10 1.59
N ILE A 281 -8.42 10.78 2.71
CA ILE A 281 -8.30 11.55 3.96
C ILE A 281 -6.90 11.37 4.55
N ALA A 282 -6.40 10.13 4.66
CA ALA A 282 -5.08 9.83 5.20
C ALA A 282 -3.96 10.52 4.40
N HIS A 283 -4.05 10.55 3.06
CA HIS A 283 -3.08 11.24 2.21
C HIS A 283 -3.04 12.74 2.47
N SER A 284 -4.19 13.39 2.63
CA SER A 284 -4.25 14.83 2.93
C SER A 284 -3.64 15.15 4.31
N LEU A 285 -3.90 14.31 5.32
CA LEU A 285 -3.33 14.45 6.67
C LEU A 285 -1.82 14.18 6.67
N GLY A 286 -1.39 13.13 5.98
CA GLY A 286 0.03 12.84 5.80
C GLY A 286 0.78 13.97 5.08
N GLY A 287 0.16 14.60 4.08
CA GLY A 287 0.73 15.73 3.35
C GLY A 287 0.82 17.01 4.19
N LYS A 288 -0.17 17.29 5.04
CA LYS A 288 -0.24 18.51 5.84
C LYS A 288 0.52 18.42 7.16
N TYR A 289 0.34 17.31 7.90
CA TYR A 289 0.82 17.16 9.27
C TYR A 289 1.90 16.08 9.42
N ASN A 290 2.31 15.45 8.32
CA ASN A 290 3.26 14.33 8.33
C ASN A 290 2.84 13.15 9.23
N ILE A 291 1.53 12.92 9.36
CA ILE A 291 0.99 11.79 10.11
C ILE A 291 1.37 10.50 9.40
N PRO A 292 1.88 9.49 10.12
CA PRO A 292 2.21 8.20 9.53
C PRO A 292 0.98 7.57 8.84
N HIS A 293 1.16 7.14 7.59
CA HIS A 293 0.08 6.69 6.71
C HIS A 293 -0.80 5.59 7.31
N GLY A 294 -0.17 4.52 7.82
CA GLY A 294 -0.91 3.40 8.42
C GLY A 294 -1.65 3.80 9.71
N LEU A 295 -1.08 4.74 10.50
CA LEU A 295 -1.77 5.29 11.67
C LEU A 295 -3.03 6.07 11.24
N ALA A 296 -2.90 6.95 10.26
CA ALA A 296 -4.05 7.71 9.75
C ALA A 296 -5.14 6.77 9.24
N ASN A 297 -4.78 5.75 8.44
CA ASN A 297 -5.74 4.77 7.94
C ASN A 297 -6.43 4.01 9.08
N ALA A 298 -5.70 3.57 10.10
CA ALA A 298 -6.25 2.85 11.25
C ALA A 298 -7.31 3.67 12.01
N VAL A 299 -7.02 4.95 12.26
CA VAL A 299 -7.95 5.86 12.95
C VAL A 299 -9.17 6.18 12.10
N ILE A 300 -8.99 6.48 10.81
CA ILE A 300 -10.05 6.97 9.92
C ILE A 300 -11.02 5.86 9.50
N LEU A 301 -10.54 4.62 9.36
CA LEU A 301 -11.33 3.51 8.80
C LEU A 301 -12.70 3.35 9.47
N PRO A 302 -12.84 3.22 10.81
CA PRO A 302 -14.14 3.00 11.44
C PRO A 302 -15.12 4.17 11.22
N TYR A 303 -14.65 5.42 11.19
CA TYR A 303 -15.49 6.60 10.92
C TYR A 303 -16.08 6.55 9.51
N VAL A 304 -15.24 6.28 8.53
CA VAL A 304 -15.67 6.18 7.13
C VAL A 304 -16.67 5.04 6.93
N LEU A 305 -16.45 3.88 7.57
CA LEU A 305 -17.37 2.74 7.48
C LEU A 305 -18.72 3.05 8.14
N ARG A 306 -18.73 3.70 9.31
CA ARG A 306 -19.97 4.16 9.97
C ARG A 306 -20.74 5.14 9.09
N LYS A 307 -20.05 6.10 8.48
CA LYS A 307 -20.67 7.10 7.61
C LYS A 307 -21.25 6.52 6.31
N TYR A 308 -20.67 5.46 5.76
CA TYR A 308 -21.29 4.73 4.64
C TYR A 308 -22.59 4.02 5.04
N GLY A 309 -22.68 3.55 6.28
CA GLY A 309 -23.88 2.96 6.87
C GLY A 309 -24.45 1.80 6.04
N ARG A 310 -25.77 1.76 5.91
CA ARG A 310 -26.50 0.70 5.21
C ARG A 310 -26.06 0.44 3.75
N LYS A 311 -25.35 1.37 3.12
CA LYS A 311 -24.87 1.21 1.73
C LYS A 311 -23.80 0.13 1.60
N ILE A 312 -23.13 -0.23 2.70
CA ILE A 312 -22.07 -1.23 2.70
C ILE A 312 -22.34 -2.41 3.66
N TYR A 313 -23.43 -2.41 4.43
CA TYR A 313 -23.68 -3.44 5.47
C TYR A 313 -23.53 -4.86 4.94
N ARG A 314 -24.16 -5.19 3.82
CA ARG A 314 -24.04 -6.51 3.21
C ARG A 314 -22.59 -6.89 2.86
N LYS A 315 -21.77 -5.91 2.45
CA LYS A 315 -20.35 -6.16 2.11
C LYS A 315 -19.53 -6.40 3.36
N LEU A 316 -19.74 -5.59 4.40
CA LEU A 316 -19.07 -5.78 5.71
C LEU A 316 -19.48 -7.10 6.37
N TRP A 317 -20.78 -7.45 6.29
CA TRP A 317 -21.27 -8.73 6.76
C TRP A 317 -20.56 -9.91 6.07
N ARG A 318 -20.35 -9.85 4.76
CA ARG A 318 -19.59 -10.89 4.04
C ARG A 318 -18.13 -10.98 4.48
N LEU A 319 -17.47 -9.84 4.68
CA LEU A 319 -16.11 -9.80 5.21
C LEU A 319 -16.04 -10.38 6.61
N GLY A 320 -17.01 -10.05 7.47
CA GLY A 320 -17.08 -10.60 8.82
C GLY A 320 -17.33 -12.11 8.85
N LEU A 321 -18.16 -12.63 7.96
CA LEU A 321 -18.32 -14.08 7.78
C LEU A 321 -17.01 -14.73 7.31
N ALA A 322 -16.33 -14.16 6.35
CA ALA A 322 -15.03 -14.66 5.85
C ALA A 322 -13.97 -14.68 6.97
N ALA A 323 -14.05 -13.71 7.88
CA ALA A 323 -13.18 -13.60 9.05
C ALA A 323 -13.63 -14.44 10.26
N ASN A 324 -14.75 -15.16 10.17
CA ASN A 324 -15.35 -15.96 11.26
C ASN A 324 -15.72 -15.12 12.51
N LEU A 325 -16.12 -13.85 12.33
CA LEU A 325 -16.53 -12.98 13.44
C LEU A 325 -17.92 -13.31 13.98
N PHE A 326 -18.74 -13.97 13.19
CA PHE A 326 -20.11 -14.37 13.49
C PHE A 326 -20.57 -15.45 12.49
N ASP A 327 -21.73 -16.05 12.74
CA ASP A 327 -22.32 -17.07 11.86
C ASP A 327 -23.25 -16.48 10.78
N LYS A 328 -23.62 -17.30 9.81
CA LYS A 328 -24.47 -16.91 8.67
C LYS A 328 -25.90 -16.49 9.04
N ASN A 329 -26.38 -16.79 10.24
CA ASN A 329 -27.72 -16.44 10.71
C ASN A 329 -27.75 -15.03 11.32
N THR A 330 -26.58 -14.42 11.55
CA THR A 330 -26.46 -13.04 12.02
C THR A 330 -27.03 -12.07 10.98
N PRO A 331 -27.99 -11.19 11.34
CA PRO A 331 -28.53 -10.19 10.42
C PRO A 331 -27.45 -9.29 9.82
N GLU A 332 -27.60 -8.86 8.54
CA GLU A 332 -26.60 -8.06 7.81
C GLU A 332 -26.18 -6.79 8.58
N GLU A 333 -27.13 -6.07 9.17
CA GLU A 333 -26.84 -4.86 9.94
C GLU A 333 -26.05 -5.17 11.23
N VAL A 334 -26.42 -6.24 11.93
CA VAL A 334 -25.73 -6.65 13.16
C VAL A 334 -24.31 -7.08 12.84
N GLY A 335 -24.12 -7.93 11.84
CA GLY A 335 -22.80 -8.38 11.43
C GLY A 335 -21.91 -7.23 10.92
N ALA A 336 -22.47 -6.25 10.20
CA ALA A 336 -21.72 -5.07 9.79
C ALA A 336 -21.26 -4.22 10.99
N LYS A 337 -22.11 -4.08 12.02
CA LYS A 337 -21.74 -3.37 13.27
C LYS A 337 -20.68 -4.13 14.05
N ILE A 338 -20.78 -5.46 14.14
CA ILE A 338 -19.74 -6.30 14.76
C ILE A 338 -18.41 -6.12 14.03
N PHE A 339 -18.42 -6.14 12.70
CA PHE A 339 -17.20 -5.95 11.90
C PHE A 339 -16.52 -4.60 12.21
N ILE A 340 -17.29 -3.51 12.26
CA ILE A 340 -16.74 -2.18 12.59
C ILE A 340 -16.24 -2.14 14.04
N GLN A 341 -17.00 -2.72 14.99
CA GLN A 341 -16.58 -2.79 16.38
C GLN A 341 -15.29 -3.58 16.56
N THR A 342 -15.11 -4.68 15.82
CA THR A 342 -13.86 -5.45 15.84
C THR A 342 -12.66 -4.59 15.41
N ILE A 343 -12.84 -3.67 14.46
CA ILE A 343 -11.78 -2.73 14.07
C ILE A 343 -11.43 -1.78 15.22
N ASP A 344 -12.44 -1.24 15.91
CA ASP A 344 -12.21 -0.39 17.09
C ASP A 344 -11.51 -1.15 18.21
N ASP A 345 -11.93 -2.39 18.47
CA ASP A 345 -11.34 -3.26 19.50
C ASP A 345 -9.87 -3.56 19.18
N PHE A 346 -9.53 -3.76 17.90
CA PHE A 346 -8.15 -3.93 17.45
C PHE A 346 -7.32 -2.67 17.66
N ASN A 347 -7.84 -1.51 17.27
CA ASN A 347 -7.18 -0.23 17.51
C ASN A 347 -6.91 -0.03 19.01
N TYR A 348 -7.91 -0.25 19.84
CA TYR A 348 -7.79 -0.15 21.29
C TYR A 348 -6.74 -1.11 21.86
N ALA A 349 -6.79 -2.39 21.49
CA ALA A 349 -5.88 -3.42 21.97
C ALA A 349 -4.42 -3.16 21.57
N MET A 350 -4.19 -2.43 20.46
CA MET A 350 -2.87 -2.05 19.97
C MET A 350 -2.45 -0.63 20.36
N GLY A 351 -3.23 0.06 21.21
CA GLY A 351 -2.91 1.40 21.67
C GLY A 351 -3.00 2.49 20.58
N ILE A 352 -3.77 2.23 19.51
CA ILE A 352 -4.03 3.22 18.47
C ILE A 352 -5.15 4.17 18.96
N SER A 353 -4.88 5.48 18.92
CA SER A 353 -5.85 6.50 19.31
C SER A 353 -7.13 6.43 18.46
N THR A 354 -8.25 6.85 19.04
CA THR A 354 -9.50 7.06 18.31
C THR A 354 -9.52 8.40 17.55
N SER A 355 -8.58 9.31 17.81
CA SER A 355 -8.56 10.65 17.24
C SER A 355 -7.19 11.06 16.71
N ILE A 356 -7.19 12.10 15.89
CA ILE A 356 -6.00 12.80 15.37
C ILE A 356 -6.10 14.28 15.79
N PRO A 357 -5.65 14.60 17.01
CA PRO A 357 -5.81 15.95 17.59
C PRO A 357 -4.96 17.03 16.89
N GLU A 358 -3.99 16.64 16.08
CA GLU A 358 -3.17 17.55 15.27
C GLU A 358 -4.00 18.31 14.21
N ILE A 359 -5.19 17.85 13.87
CA ILE A 359 -6.08 18.47 12.89
C ILE A 359 -6.54 19.84 13.43
N GLN A 360 -6.21 20.90 12.70
CA GLN A 360 -6.62 22.27 13.04
C GLN A 360 -7.90 22.65 12.30
N ASP A 361 -8.86 23.29 12.99
CA ASP A 361 -10.16 23.67 12.41
C ASP A 361 -10.02 24.52 11.14
N LYS A 362 -9.05 25.43 11.11
CA LYS A 362 -8.76 26.30 9.95
C LYS A 362 -8.36 25.53 8.69
N ASP A 363 -7.81 24.31 8.83
CA ASP A 363 -7.31 23.50 7.71
C ASP A 363 -8.35 22.50 7.20
N ILE A 364 -9.40 22.20 7.99
CA ILE A 364 -10.37 21.12 7.66
C ILE A 364 -11.02 21.33 6.30
N ALA A 365 -11.40 22.56 5.94
CA ALA A 365 -12.04 22.84 4.67
C ALA A 365 -11.11 22.55 3.46
N GLU A 366 -9.83 22.90 3.57
CA GLU A 366 -8.82 22.64 2.54
C GLU A 366 -8.52 21.15 2.43
N LEU A 367 -8.33 20.47 3.57
CA LEU A 367 -8.10 19.02 3.62
C LEU A 367 -9.25 18.25 3.00
N ALA A 368 -10.49 18.58 3.35
CA ALA A 368 -11.68 17.95 2.80
C ALA A 368 -11.83 18.17 1.29
N LYS A 369 -11.49 19.37 0.79
CA LYS A 369 -11.46 19.66 -0.65
C LYS A 369 -10.39 18.85 -1.36
N THR A 370 -9.22 18.69 -0.76
CA THR A 370 -8.13 17.87 -1.29
C THR A 370 -8.54 16.41 -1.40
N ALA A 371 -9.12 15.83 -0.33
CA ALA A 371 -9.61 14.47 -0.32
C ALA A 371 -10.76 14.23 -1.32
N GLU A 372 -11.70 15.20 -1.46
CA GLU A 372 -12.74 15.12 -2.51
C GLU A 372 -12.12 15.08 -3.91
N HIS A 373 -11.14 15.96 -4.17
CA HIS A 373 -10.51 16.06 -5.49
C HIS A 373 -9.71 14.82 -5.85
N GLU A 374 -9.03 14.21 -4.88
CA GLU A 374 -8.29 12.96 -5.07
C GLU A 374 -9.25 11.79 -5.35
N ALA A 375 -10.28 11.64 -4.53
CA ALA A 375 -11.19 10.51 -4.64
C ALA A 375 -12.12 10.58 -5.86
N ASN A 376 -12.60 11.77 -6.25
CA ASN A 376 -13.62 11.94 -7.25
C ASN A 376 -13.08 12.52 -8.58
N PRO A 377 -13.21 11.83 -9.73
CA PRO A 377 -14.02 10.62 -9.99
C PRO A 377 -13.26 9.30 -9.84
N LEU A 378 -11.95 9.34 -9.52
CA LEU A 378 -11.01 8.23 -9.69
C LEU A 378 -11.36 7.01 -8.83
N TYR A 379 -11.68 7.22 -7.54
CA TYR A 379 -11.89 6.12 -6.61
C TYR A 379 -13.32 5.58 -6.71
N PRO A 380 -13.49 4.26 -6.85
CA PRO A 380 -14.81 3.64 -7.05
C PRO A 380 -15.59 3.49 -5.74
N VAL A 381 -15.76 4.59 -5.03
CA VAL A 381 -16.38 4.63 -3.70
C VAL A 381 -17.85 4.21 -3.71
N PRO A 382 -18.34 3.56 -2.64
CA PRO A 382 -19.75 3.15 -2.51
C PRO A 382 -20.72 4.32 -2.63
N VAL A 383 -20.44 5.40 -1.92
CA VAL A 383 -21.20 6.65 -1.92
C VAL A 383 -20.27 7.78 -2.32
N LEU A 384 -20.73 8.69 -3.17
CA LEU A 384 -19.99 9.91 -3.52
C LEU A 384 -20.28 10.98 -2.47
N TRP A 385 -19.23 11.46 -1.79
CA TRP A 385 -19.31 12.55 -0.84
C TRP A 385 -18.79 13.85 -1.42
N THR A 386 -19.30 14.94 -0.89
CA THR A 386 -18.88 16.31 -1.16
C THR A 386 -17.87 16.75 -0.11
N THR A 387 -17.21 17.89 -0.33
CA THR A 387 -16.39 18.56 0.68
C THR A 387 -17.12 18.71 2.02
N LYS A 388 -18.44 19.04 2.00
CA LYS A 388 -19.25 19.20 3.23
C LYS A 388 -19.30 17.91 4.05
N GLU A 389 -19.61 16.77 3.40
CA GLU A 389 -19.71 15.48 4.07
C GLU A 389 -18.33 14.99 4.56
N LEU A 390 -17.25 15.36 3.88
CA LEU A 390 -15.88 15.08 4.32
C LEU A 390 -15.47 15.95 5.51
N ILE A 391 -15.86 17.23 5.56
CA ILE A 391 -15.62 18.11 6.73
C ILE A 391 -16.15 17.45 8.01
N GLU A 392 -17.35 16.86 7.97
CA GLU A 392 -17.93 16.17 9.12
C GLU A 392 -17.03 15.02 9.60
N ILE A 393 -16.44 14.24 8.67
CA ILE A 393 -15.51 13.15 9.04
C ILE A 393 -14.22 13.70 9.67
N TYR A 394 -13.64 14.79 9.12
CA TYR A 394 -12.44 15.39 9.73
C TYR A 394 -12.72 15.90 11.14
N GLN A 395 -13.92 16.47 11.39
CA GLN A 395 -14.33 16.90 12.72
C GLN A 395 -14.49 15.72 13.69
N GLU A 396 -15.13 14.64 13.24
CA GLU A 396 -15.27 13.41 14.03
C GLU A 396 -13.88 12.80 14.35
N VAL A 397 -13.00 12.66 13.35
CA VAL A 397 -11.64 12.12 13.53
C VAL A 397 -10.77 13.00 14.44
N LYS A 398 -10.96 14.32 14.43
CA LYS A 398 -10.25 15.24 15.32
C LYS A 398 -10.66 15.05 16.77
N ASN A 399 -11.94 14.85 17.03
CA ASN A 399 -12.51 14.90 18.39
C ASN A 399 -12.52 13.50 19.08
N GLY A 400 -12.56 12.40 18.34
CA GLY A 400 -12.60 11.04 18.85
C GLY A 400 -14.01 10.49 18.93
#